data_c603ddd4474a06bea7913eb599d3b4c0
#
_entry.id   c603ddd4474a06bea7913eb599d3b4c0
#
_cell.length_a   1.000
_cell.length_b   1.000
_cell.length_c   1.000
_cell.angle_alpha   90.00
_cell.angle_beta   90.00
_cell.angle_gamma   90.00
#
_symmetry.space_group_name_H-M   'P 1'
#
loop_
_entity.id
_entity.type
_entity.pdbx_description
1 polymer ?
#
loop_
_entity_poly.entity_id
_entity_poly.type
_entity_poly.pdbx_seq_one_letter_code
_entity_poly.pdbx_strand_id
1 'polypeptide(L)'
;MKNWKKLISAGLALGLVLTSVPQSTSVVYAQENGTLQNVTFEQEQEAVQNAPITVQKVNGLSKDFVNGVDVSSYLSLVESGAKYYDEKGDETDLFDLLENAGVNYVRLRVWNDPFPWDEDGNYKYVGADGTTEYKAAAVTQAGISVNGVQQYCLVDDPDTQVYREVYGAGVCDVATAAIIGKKATDHHMKVLIDFHYSDFWADPKKQRVPKQWEGMSLEEKTSALSEFTEESLNTLLDAGVDVGMVQVGNEINNGMAGETDEANVYQLCPAQS
;
A
#
# COMPACT_ATOMS: atom_id res chain seq x y z
N MET A 1 22.90 -1.81 -19.65
CA MET A 1 22.03 -2.97 -19.86
C MET A 1 22.78 -4.24 -19.54
N LYS A 2 22.97 -4.60 -18.32
CA LYS A 2 23.48 -5.93 -17.91
C LYS A 2 23.20 -6.08 -16.40
N ASN A 3 22.52 -7.14 -16.05
CA ASN A 3 22.48 -7.80 -14.73
C ASN A 3 21.20 -7.75 -13.89
N TRP A 4 20.10 -7.16 -14.29
CA TRP A 4 18.91 -7.31 -13.46
C TRP A 4 18.13 -8.63 -13.72
N LYS A 5 18.23 -9.20 -14.90
CA LYS A 5 17.63 -10.52 -15.18
C LYS A 5 18.33 -11.71 -14.49
N LYS A 6 19.51 -11.49 -13.89
CA LYS A 6 20.23 -12.54 -13.14
C LYS A 6 19.94 -12.57 -11.64
N LEU A 7 19.29 -11.55 -11.08
CA LEU A 7 18.95 -11.51 -9.65
C LEU A 7 17.58 -12.17 -9.34
N ILE A 8 16.71 -12.29 -10.34
CA ILE A 8 15.41 -12.97 -10.16
C ILE A 8 15.54 -14.49 -10.25
N SER A 9 16.59 -14.99 -10.92
CA SER A 9 16.85 -16.43 -10.99
C SER A 9 17.61 -17.02 -9.80
N ALA A 10 18.18 -16.19 -8.93
CA ALA A 10 18.89 -16.65 -7.74
C ALA A 10 18.01 -16.79 -6.49
N GLY A 11 16.81 -16.20 -6.51
CA GLY A 11 15.86 -16.30 -5.40
C GLY A 11 14.99 -17.58 -5.42
N LEU A 12 14.97 -18.32 -6.53
CA LEU A 12 14.20 -19.57 -6.67
C LEU A 12 15.07 -20.85 -6.51
N ALA A 13 16.37 -20.72 -6.28
CA ALA A 13 17.27 -21.86 -6.17
C ALA A 13 17.61 -22.28 -4.72
N LEU A 14 16.97 -21.67 -3.71
CA LEU A 14 17.19 -22.06 -2.30
C LEU A 14 16.09 -22.98 -1.74
N GLY A 15 15.23 -23.50 -2.59
CA GLY A 15 14.13 -24.41 -2.22
C GLY A 15 14.37 -25.89 -2.58
N LEU A 16 15.53 -26.28 -3.07
CA LEU A 16 15.74 -27.66 -3.55
C LEU A 16 17.15 -28.20 -3.22
N VAL A 17 17.47 -28.25 -1.94
CA VAL A 17 18.48 -29.19 -1.42
C VAL A 17 17.84 -29.91 -0.23
N LEU A 18 16.87 -30.73 -0.51
CA LEU A 18 16.42 -31.82 0.34
C LEU A 18 16.39 -33.11 -0.48
N THR A 19 17.52 -33.45 -1.10
CA THR A 19 17.75 -34.78 -1.64
C THR A 19 18.66 -35.52 -0.70
N SER A 20 18.11 -35.98 0.42
CA SER A 20 18.50 -37.18 1.18
C SER A 20 17.81 -37.21 2.55
N VAL A 21 16.49 -37.08 2.57
CA VAL A 21 15.72 -37.56 3.70
C VAL A 21 15.44 -39.03 3.38
N PRO A 22 15.83 -39.99 4.24
CA PRO A 22 15.51 -41.39 3.99
C PRO A 22 13.98 -41.55 3.92
N GLN A 23 13.52 -42.30 2.93
CA GLN A 23 12.12 -42.61 2.63
C GLN A 23 11.37 -43.37 3.75
N SER A 24 11.55 -43.06 5.01
CA SER A 24 10.86 -43.73 6.11
C SER A 24 10.73 -42.91 7.39
N THR A 25 10.38 -41.63 7.29
CA THR A 25 9.84 -40.93 8.46
C THR A 25 8.33 -41.03 8.46
N SER A 26 7.80 -42.06 9.07
CA SER A 26 6.40 -42.12 9.46
C SER A 26 6.19 -41.16 10.62
N VAL A 27 5.36 -40.15 10.41
CA VAL A 27 4.89 -39.25 11.47
C VAL A 27 3.60 -39.85 11.99
N VAL A 28 3.53 -40.04 13.32
CA VAL A 28 2.36 -40.59 13.98
C VAL A 28 1.49 -39.44 14.48
N TYR A 29 0.28 -39.34 13.95
CA TYR A 29 -0.73 -38.39 14.47
C TYR A 29 -1.76 -39.13 15.33
N ALA A 30 -2.17 -38.49 16.39
CA ALA A 30 -3.30 -38.93 17.19
C ALA A 30 -4.61 -38.35 16.61
N GLN A 31 -5.52 -38.94 16.24
CA GLN A 31 -6.44 -39.73 15.98
C GLN A 31 -7.92 -39.50 16.22
N GLU A 32 -8.78 -39.78 15.35
CA GLU A 32 -10.19 -40.05 15.63
C GLU A 32 -10.37 -41.52 16.04
N ASN A 33 -11.08 -41.79 17.15
CA ASN A 33 -11.46 -43.09 17.64
C ASN A 33 -10.35 -44.05 18.19
N GLY A 34 -9.25 -43.52 18.74
CA GLY A 34 -8.30 -44.34 19.51
C GLY A 34 -7.34 -45.21 18.71
N THR A 35 -7.30 -45.12 17.38
CA THR A 35 -6.39 -45.91 16.54
C THR A 35 -5.35 -45.01 15.89
N LEU A 36 -4.08 -45.31 16.14
CA LEU A 36 -2.96 -44.60 15.48
C LEU A 36 -2.80 -45.11 14.04
N GLN A 37 -2.80 -44.23 13.09
CA GLN A 37 -2.48 -44.55 11.70
C GLN A 37 -1.12 -43.95 11.31
N ASN A 38 -0.31 -44.73 10.61
CA ASN A 38 0.92 -44.29 10.01
C ASN A 38 0.58 -43.67 8.64
N VAL A 39 0.82 -42.38 8.50
CA VAL A 39 0.63 -41.66 7.22
C VAL A 39 2.00 -41.32 6.66
N THR A 40 2.22 -41.51 5.38
CA THR A 40 3.46 -41.09 4.73
C THR A 40 3.47 -39.58 4.51
N PHE A 41 4.65 -38.99 4.47
CA PHE A 41 4.81 -37.55 4.26
C PHE A 41 4.10 -37.07 2.98
N GLU A 42 4.10 -37.85 1.91
CA GLU A 42 3.40 -37.53 0.65
C GLU A 42 1.86 -37.55 0.82
N GLN A 43 1.31 -38.53 1.55
CA GLN A 43 -0.11 -38.57 1.86
C GLN A 43 -0.55 -37.44 2.76
N GLU A 44 0.33 -36.95 3.62
CA GLU A 44 0.09 -35.80 4.48
C GLU A 44 0.06 -34.50 3.70
N GLN A 45 1.01 -34.28 2.75
CA GLN A 45 1.00 -33.12 1.88
C GLN A 45 -0.24 -33.09 0.98
N GLU A 46 -0.65 -34.21 0.42
CA GLU A 46 -1.85 -34.29 -0.40
C GLU A 46 -3.12 -34.05 0.44
N ALA A 47 -3.18 -34.56 1.67
CA ALA A 47 -4.28 -34.31 2.60
C ALA A 47 -4.35 -32.84 3.03
N VAL A 48 -3.21 -32.17 3.25
CA VAL A 48 -3.15 -30.74 3.60
C VAL A 48 -3.54 -29.87 2.41
N GLN A 49 -3.12 -30.22 1.20
CA GLN A 49 -3.50 -29.49 -0.02
C GLN A 49 -4.99 -29.57 -0.33
N ASN A 50 -5.63 -30.68 -0.02
CA ASN A 50 -7.04 -30.93 -0.33
C ASN A 50 -7.97 -30.76 0.88
N ALA A 51 -7.43 -30.42 2.06
CA ALA A 51 -8.26 -30.16 3.23
C ALA A 51 -9.02 -28.83 3.04
N PRO A 52 -10.36 -28.84 3.12
CA PRO A 52 -11.11 -27.61 3.01
C PRO A 52 -10.74 -26.69 4.18
N ILE A 53 -10.40 -25.44 3.88
CA ILE A 53 -10.24 -24.42 4.92
C ILE A 53 -11.63 -24.14 5.47
N THR A 54 -11.90 -24.59 6.69
CA THR A 54 -13.18 -24.35 7.35
C THR A 54 -13.03 -23.21 8.35
N VAL A 55 -13.68 -22.08 8.08
CA VAL A 55 -13.77 -20.97 9.01
C VAL A 55 -15.09 -21.05 9.75
N GLN A 56 -15.03 -21.12 11.08
CA GLN A 56 -16.23 -21.12 11.91
C GLN A 56 -16.80 -19.72 12.01
N LYS A 57 -18.13 -19.61 11.82
CA LYS A 57 -18.81 -18.33 11.99
C LYS A 57 -18.67 -17.86 13.44
N VAL A 58 -18.17 -16.64 13.62
CA VAL A 58 -18.14 -15.96 14.93
C VAL A 58 -19.55 -15.42 15.22
N ASN A 59 -20.18 -16.01 16.24
CA ASN A 59 -21.52 -15.57 16.65
C ASN A 59 -21.45 -14.29 17.49
N GLY A 60 -22.42 -13.38 17.30
CA GLY A 60 -22.53 -12.16 18.11
C GLY A 60 -21.64 -11.00 17.63
N LEU A 61 -21.01 -11.08 16.46
CA LEU A 61 -20.40 -9.91 15.85
C LEU A 61 -21.47 -8.87 15.55
N SER A 62 -21.19 -7.62 15.90
CA SER A 62 -22.01 -6.48 15.50
C SER A 62 -22.07 -6.40 13.96
N LYS A 63 -23.20 -5.93 13.43
CA LYS A 63 -23.30 -5.57 12.01
C LYS A 63 -22.32 -4.44 11.62
N ASP A 64 -21.86 -3.66 12.60
CA ASP A 64 -20.91 -2.57 12.43
C ASP A 64 -19.46 -3.02 12.70
N PHE A 65 -19.22 -4.35 12.83
CA PHE A 65 -17.87 -4.88 12.95
C PHE A 65 -17.05 -4.53 11.70
N VAL A 66 -15.89 -3.94 11.90
CA VAL A 66 -15.00 -3.55 10.80
C VAL A 66 -14.32 -4.81 10.22
N ASN A 67 -14.68 -5.12 8.99
CA ASN A 67 -14.02 -6.12 8.16
C ASN A 67 -13.30 -5.38 7.04
N GLY A 68 -11.98 -5.19 7.19
CA GLY A 68 -11.23 -4.29 6.33
C GLY A 68 -9.98 -4.91 5.72
N VAL A 69 -9.54 -4.31 4.62
CA VAL A 69 -8.31 -4.67 3.90
C VAL A 69 -7.53 -3.41 3.50
N ASP A 70 -6.19 -3.51 3.40
CA ASP A 70 -5.37 -2.44 2.82
C ASP A 70 -5.29 -2.63 1.29
N VAL A 71 -5.67 -1.61 0.54
CA VAL A 71 -5.65 -1.60 -0.92
C VAL A 71 -4.84 -0.43 -1.49
N SER A 72 -3.97 0.17 -0.68
CA SER A 72 -3.20 1.36 -1.04
C SER A 72 -2.38 1.21 -2.33
N SER A 73 -1.96 -0.01 -2.66
CA SER A 73 -1.16 -0.28 -3.87
C SER A 73 -2.00 -0.71 -5.08
N TYR A 74 -3.33 -0.63 -4.99
CA TYR A 74 -4.24 -1.11 -6.04
C TYR A 74 -3.94 -0.55 -7.43
N LEU A 75 -3.82 0.78 -7.56
CA LEU A 75 -3.56 1.39 -8.88
C LEU A 75 -2.22 0.94 -9.47
N SER A 76 -1.16 0.90 -8.65
CA SER A 76 0.16 0.44 -9.10
C SER A 76 0.16 -1.03 -9.54
N LEU A 77 -0.64 -1.87 -8.87
CA LEU A 77 -0.80 -3.28 -9.27
C LEU A 77 -1.53 -3.39 -10.61
N VAL A 78 -2.63 -2.66 -10.79
CA VAL A 78 -3.39 -2.65 -12.06
C VAL A 78 -2.53 -2.13 -13.21
N GLU A 79 -1.78 -1.05 -13.01
CA GLU A 79 -0.83 -0.52 -14.00
C GLU A 79 0.26 -1.54 -14.37
N SER A 80 0.68 -2.36 -13.41
CA SER A 80 1.62 -3.46 -13.65
C SER A 80 0.99 -4.67 -14.36
N GLY A 81 -0.30 -4.60 -14.71
CA GLY A 81 -1.03 -5.66 -15.39
C GLY A 81 -1.62 -6.73 -14.48
N ALA A 82 -1.74 -6.46 -13.15
CA ALA A 82 -2.42 -7.36 -12.24
C ALA A 82 -3.90 -7.50 -12.62
N LYS A 83 -4.41 -8.72 -12.55
CA LYS A 83 -5.80 -9.07 -12.82
C LYS A 83 -6.37 -9.83 -11.64
N TYR A 84 -7.65 -9.65 -11.41
CA TYR A 84 -8.37 -10.32 -10.34
C TYR A 84 -9.42 -11.25 -10.93
N TYR A 85 -9.70 -12.36 -10.28
CA TYR A 85 -10.60 -13.40 -10.76
C TYR A 85 -11.54 -13.82 -9.65
N ASP A 86 -12.78 -14.10 -10.03
CA ASP A 86 -13.77 -14.67 -9.12
C ASP A 86 -13.54 -16.18 -8.88
N GLU A 87 -14.38 -16.78 -8.04
CA GLU A 87 -14.31 -18.23 -7.71
C GLU A 87 -14.52 -19.15 -8.92
N LYS A 88 -15.09 -18.63 -10.02
CA LYS A 88 -15.31 -19.39 -11.26
C LYS A 88 -14.13 -19.26 -12.23
N GLY A 89 -13.21 -18.36 -11.94
CA GLY A 89 -12.07 -18.03 -12.79
C GLY A 89 -12.38 -16.95 -13.84
N ASP A 90 -13.49 -16.25 -13.71
CA ASP A 90 -13.83 -15.10 -14.56
C ASP A 90 -13.11 -13.85 -14.08
N GLU A 91 -12.51 -13.08 -15.00
CA GLU A 91 -11.84 -11.82 -14.67
C GLU A 91 -12.88 -10.81 -14.15
N THR A 92 -12.59 -10.19 -13.02
CA THR A 92 -13.49 -9.23 -12.35
C THR A 92 -12.71 -8.11 -11.67
N ASP A 93 -13.43 -7.10 -11.17
CA ASP A 93 -12.83 -6.03 -10.39
C ASP A 93 -12.54 -6.46 -8.95
N LEU A 94 -11.43 -5.96 -8.38
CA LEU A 94 -11.07 -6.24 -6.97
C LEU A 94 -12.19 -5.79 -6.01
N PHE A 95 -12.80 -4.63 -6.26
CA PHE A 95 -13.79 -4.08 -5.35
C PHE A 95 -15.11 -4.85 -5.38
N ASP A 96 -15.48 -5.44 -6.53
CA ASP A 96 -16.59 -6.41 -6.61
C ASP A 96 -16.32 -7.64 -5.72
N LEU A 97 -15.08 -8.16 -5.75
CA LEU A 97 -14.69 -9.29 -4.91
C LEU A 97 -14.74 -8.95 -3.42
N LEU A 98 -14.22 -7.78 -3.05
CA LEU A 98 -14.22 -7.32 -1.66
C LEU A 98 -15.62 -7.11 -1.13
N GLU A 99 -16.51 -6.45 -1.91
CA GLU A 99 -17.92 -6.27 -1.56
C GLU A 99 -18.64 -7.62 -1.37
N ASN A 100 -18.47 -8.54 -2.32
CA ASN A 100 -19.03 -9.90 -2.25
C ASN A 100 -18.49 -10.70 -1.06
N ALA A 101 -17.25 -10.45 -0.64
CA ALA A 101 -16.66 -11.05 0.57
C ALA A 101 -17.11 -10.39 1.89
N GLY A 102 -17.96 -9.36 1.82
CA GLY A 102 -18.47 -8.64 2.99
C GLY A 102 -17.46 -7.69 3.62
N VAL A 103 -16.45 -7.25 2.87
CA VAL A 103 -15.54 -6.18 3.27
C VAL A 103 -16.33 -4.87 3.32
N ASN A 104 -16.21 -4.14 4.42
CA ASN A 104 -16.93 -2.87 4.64
C ASN A 104 -16.00 -1.69 4.92
N TYR A 105 -14.69 -1.92 4.96
CA TYR A 105 -13.66 -0.90 5.10
C TYR A 105 -12.45 -1.20 4.22
N VAL A 106 -11.88 -0.15 3.64
CA VAL A 106 -10.55 -0.21 3.04
C VAL A 106 -9.63 0.77 3.76
N ARG A 107 -8.36 0.37 3.95
CA ARG A 107 -7.31 1.25 4.46
C ARG A 107 -6.51 1.79 3.29
N LEU A 108 -6.26 3.10 3.29
CA LEU A 108 -5.44 3.80 2.33
C LEU A 108 -4.34 4.59 3.05
N ARG A 109 -3.09 4.29 2.74
CA ARG A 109 -1.93 5.06 3.20
C ARG A 109 -1.87 6.37 2.44
N VAL A 110 -1.48 7.43 3.15
CA VAL A 110 -1.21 8.74 2.56
C VAL A 110 0.18 9.20 2.95
N TRP A 111 1.03 9.39 1.97
CA TRP A 111 2.35 9.99 2.06
C TRP A 111 2.28 11.47 1.66
N ASN A 112 3.16 12.29 2.24
CA ASN A 112 3.12 13.73 1.99
C ASN A 112 3.47 14.04 0.53
N ASP A 113 4.64 13.59 0.07
CA ASP A 113 5.10 13.87 -1.29
C ASP A 113 6.03 12.73 -1.77
N PRO A 114 5.47 11.65 -2.36
CA PRO A 114 6.22 10.46 -2.75
C PRO A 114 7.09 10.63 -4.00
N PHE A 115 7.41 11.87 -4.38
CA PHE A 115 8.18 12.21 -5.56
C PHE A 115 9.55 12.77 -5.17
N PRO A 116 10.69 12.17 -5.61
CA PRO A 116 12.01 12.67 -5.28
C PRO A 116 12.30 14.03 -5.92
N TRP A 117 13.13 14.83 -5.24
CA TRP A 117 13.70 16.06 -5.74
C TRP A 117 15.14 15.84 -6.21
N ASP A 118 15.59 16.65 -7.16
CA ASP A 118 16.99 16.78 -7.53
C ASP A 118 17.75 17.67 -6.49
N GLU A 119 19.05 17.90 -6.74
CA GLU A 119 19.91 18.70 -5.85
C GLU A 119 19.47 20.18 -5.78
N ASP A 120 18.72 20.65 -6.78
CA ASP A 120 18.20 22.01 -6.86
C ASP A 120 16.76 22.14 -6.29
N GLY A 121 16.20 21.06 -5.78
CA GLY A 121 14.85 21.01 -5.18
C GLY A 121 13.71 20.90 -6.21
N ASN A 122 14.02 20.55 -7.46
CA ASN A 122 12.98 20.31 -8.46
C ASN A 122 12.60 18.83 -8.52
N TYR A 123 11.35 18.56 -8.88
CA TYR A 123 10.92 17.19 -9.15
C TYR A 123 11.72 16.58 -10.30
N LYS A 124 12.03 15.32 -10.15
CA LYS A 124 12.61 14.48 -11.20
C LYS A 124 11.52 13.95 -12.11
N TYR A 125 11.79 13.92 -13.41
CA TYR A 125 10.85 13.42 -14.40
C TYR A 125 11.49 12.33 -15.24
N VAL A 126 10.69 11.32 -15.60
CA VAL A 126 11.06 10.20 -16.44
C VAL A 126 10.06 10.04 -17.58
N GLY A 127 10.54 9.56 -18.71
CA GLY A 127 9.66 9.21 -19.84
C GLY A 127 8.83 7.96 -19.56
N ALA A 128 7.90 7.65 -20.44
CA ALA A 128 7.06 6.45 -20.38
C ALA A 128 7.86 5.14 -20.39
N ASP A 129 9.14 5.16 -20.82
CA ASP A 129 10.06 4.03 -20.75
C ASP A 129 10.61 3.77 -19.33
N GLY A 130 10.32 4.66 -18.38
CA GLY A 130 10.77 4.61 -16.99
C GLY A 130 12.28 4.82 -16.79
N THR A 131 13.02 5.24 -17.82
CA THR A 131 14.48 5.33 -17.78
C THR A 131 15.06 6.63 -18.34
N THR A 132 14.37 7.26 -19.27
CA THR A 132 14.81 8.54 -19.84
C THR A 132 14.49 9.67 -18.88
N GLU A 133 15.51 10.35 -18.35
CA GLU A 133 15.36 11.44 -17.41
C GLU A 133 15.22 12.78 -18.15
N TYR A 134 14.37 13.66 -17.62
CA TYR A 134 14.11 14.99 -18.14
C TYR A 134 14.26 16.04 -17.04
N LYS A 135 14.79 17.21 -17.41
CA LYS A 135 14.88 18.35 -16.49
C LYS A 135 13.49 18.98 -16.29
N ALA A 136 13.19 19.40 -15.09
CA ALA A 136 11.93 20.05 -14.75
C ALA A 136 11.59 21.23 -15.68
N ALA A 137 12.57 22.04 -16.08
CA ALA A 137 12.37 23.17 -16.99
C ALA A 137 11.91 22.78 -18.40
N ALA A 138 12.08 21.53 -18.81
CA ALA A 138 11.62 21.02 -20.10
C ALA A 138 10.21 20.42 -20.05
N VAL A 139 9.57 20.42 -18.89
CA VAL A 139 8.31 19.71 -18.63
C VAL A 139 7.19 20.71 -18.35
N THR A 140 6.01 20.46 -18.91
CA THR A 140 4.79 21.23 -18.62
C THR A 140 3.71 20.31 -18.06
N GLN A 141 2.86 20.85 -17.20
CA GLN A 141 1.74 20.09 -16.64
C GLN A 141 0.66 19.88 -17.69
N ALA A 142 0.27 18.65 -17.95
CA ALA A 142 -0.77 18.30 -18.93
C ALA A 142 -2.15 18.28 -18.32
N GLY A 143 -2.54 18.88 -17.33
CA GLY A 143 -3.89 19.11 -16.80
C GLY A 143 -4.80 17.88 -16.58
N ILE A 144 -4.32 16.67 -16.89
CA ILE A 144 -5.09 15.43 -16.78
C ILE A 144 -4.34 14.47 -15.83
N SER A 145 -5.09 13.90 -14.88
CA SER A 145 -4.61 12.79 -14.06
C SER A 145 -5.19 11.49 -14.60
N VAL A 146 -4.33 10.52 -14.89
CA VAL A 146 -4.76 9.17 -15.27
C VAL A 146 -4.41 8.23 -14.13
N ASN A 147 -5.42 7.56 -13.58
CA ASN A 147 -5.27 6.65 -12.43
C ASN A 147 -4.53 7.29 -11.23
N GLY A 148 -4.79 8.59 -10.96
CA GLY A 148 -4.14 9.32 -9.89
C GLY A 148 -2.72 9.83 -10.21
N VAL A 149 -2.15 9.43 -11.32
CA VAL A 149 -0.84 9.91 -11.76
C VAL A 149 -1.01 11.14 -12.64
N GLN A 150 -0.46 12.27 -12.18
CA GLN A 150 -0.47 13.49 -12.98
C GLN A 150 0.39 13.30 -14.23
N GLN A 151 -0.21 13.51 -15.39
CA GLN A 151 0.52 13.47 -16.66
C GLN A 151 1.17 14.83 -16.95
N TYR A 152 2.34 14.74 -17.53
CA TYR A 152 3.12 15.87 -18.00
C TYR A 152 3.57 15.60 -19.44
N CYS A 153 3.91 16.64 -20.18
CA CYS A 153 4.52 16.52 -21.49
C CYS A 153 5.72 17.48 -21.60
N LEU A 154 6.53 17.27 -22.61
CA LEU A 154 7.64 18.18 -22.88
C LEU A 154 7.12 19.49 -23.49
N VAL A 155 7.73 20.62 -23.11
CA VAL A 155 7.39 21.95 -23.64
C VAL A 155 7.59 22.01 -25.15
N ASP A 156 8.68 21.41 -25.63
CA ASP A 156 9.06 21.43 -27.06
C ASP A 156 8.51 20.22 -27.85
N ASP A 157 7.93 19.22 -27.17
CA ASP A 157 7.32 18.02 -27.77
C ASP A 157 6.10 17.59 -26.94
N PRO A 158 4.93 18.20 -27.18
CA PRO A 158 3.72 17.92 -26.41
C PRO A 158 3.17 16.50 -26.54
N ASP A 159 3.62 15.73 -27.52
CA ASP A 159 3.20 14.33 -27.71
C ASP A 159 4.00 13.35 -26.82
N THR A 160 5.14 13.80 -26.29
CA THR A 160 5.96 12.99 -25.39
C THR A 160 5.42 13.06 -23.97
N GLN A 161 4.92 11.93 -23.45
CA GLN A 161 4.47 11.81 -22.07
C GLN A 161 5.65 11.64 -21.11
N VAL A 162 5.61 12.38 -20.02
CA VAL A 162 6.59 12.36 -18.92
C VAL A 162 5.85 12.25 -17.60
N TYR A 163 6.47 11.57 -16.65
CA TYR A 163 5.91 11.34 -15.32
C TYR A 163 6.90 11.81 -14.26
N ARG A 164 6.40 12.23 -13.10
CA ARG A 164 7.29 12.40 -11.95
C ARG A 164 7.87 11.04 -11.57
N GLU A 165 9.17 11.00 -11.33
CA GLU A 165 9.79 9.83 -10.70
C GLU A 165 9.13 9.61 -9.33
N VAL A 166 8.97 8.34 -8.93
CA VAL A 166 8.40 7.98 -7.63
C VAL A 166 9.41 7.19 -6.79
N TYR A 167 9.33 7.33 -5.48
CA TYR A 167 10.01 6.40 -4.59
C TYR A 167 9.39 5.01 -4.73
N GLY A 168 9.96 4.00 -5.20
CA GLY A 168 9.36 2.67 -5.43
C GLY A 168 8.23 2.28 -4.46
N ALA A 169 7.43 1.30 -4.76
CA ALA A 169 6.20 0.88 -4.06
C ALA A 169 4.92 1.70 -4.40
N GLY A 170 4.95 2.42 -5.51
CA GLY A 170 3.79 3.13 -6.07
C GLY A 170 3.56 4.53 -5.48
N VAL A 171 2.55 5.18 -5.98
CA VAL A 171 2.13 6.50 -5.52
C VAL A 171 1.05 6.31 -4.45
N CYS A 172 1.34 6.77 -3.23
CA CYS A 172 0.38 6.80 -2.13
C CYS A 172 0.14 8.24 -1.70
N ASP A 173 -0.14 9.14 -2.63
CA ASP A 173 -0.52 10.51 -2.35
C ASP A 173 -2.03 10.68 -2.16
N VAL A 174 -2.45 11.89 -1.81
CA VAL A 174 -3.87 12.22 -1.59
C VAL A 174 -4.70 12.00 -2.86
N ALA A 175 -4.15 12.31 -4.04
CA ALA A 175 -4.86 12.16 -5.31
C ALA A 175 -5.13 10.69 -5.62
N THR A 176 -4.15 9.82 -5.41
CA THR A 176 -4.30 8.36 -5.52
C THR A 176 -5.31 7.83 -4.51
N ALA A 177 -5.24 8.30 -3.25
CA ALA A 177 -6.18 7.91 -2.21
C ALA A 177 -7.63 8.35 -2.55
N ALA A 178 -7.82 9.51 -3.18
CA ALA A 178 -9.13 9.99 -3.61
C ALA A 178 -9.75 9.06 -4.67
N ILE A 179 -8.98 8.61 -5.66
CA ILE A 179 -9.47 7.69 -6.70
C ILE A 179 -9.85 6.33 -6.12
N ILE A 180 -8.95 5.73 -5.33
CA ILE A 180 -9.19 4.42 -4.71
C ILE A 180 -10.33 4.51 -3.70
N GLY A 181 -10.36 5.56 -2.89
CA GLY A 181 -11.37 5.80 -1.88
C GLY A 181 -12.75 6.03 -2.49
N LYS A 182 -12.84 6.79 -3.58
CA LYS A 182 -14.10 6.95 -4.32
C LYS A 182 -14.61 5.62 -4.86
N LYS A 183 -13.72 4.82 -5.44
CA LYS A 183 -14.06 3.48 -5.93
C LYS A 183 -14.56 2.57 -4.79
N ALA A 184 -13.91 2.58 -3.64
CA ALA A 184 -14.36 1.84 -2.46
C ALA A 184 -15.75 2.31 -1.98
N THR A 185 -15.98 3.63 -1.96
CA THR A 185 -17.27 4.22 -1.59
C THR A 185 -18.39 3.81 -2.54
N ASP A 186 -18.11 3.74 -3.84
CA ASP A 186 -19.08 3.28 -4.85
C ASP A 186 -19.46 1.81 -4.68
N HIS A 187 -18.58 1.01 -4.02
CA HIS A 187 -18.82 -0.37 -3.59
C HIS A 187 -19.24 -0.47 -2.11
N HIS A 188 -19.83 0.56 -1.55
CA HIS A 188 -20.43 0.60 -0.20
C HIS A 188 -19.42 0.37 0.95
N MET A 189 -18.12 0.56 0.71
CA MET A 189 -17.08 0.47 1.73
C MET A 189 -16.71 1.87 2.24
N LYS A 190 -16.48 1.97 3.54
CA LYS A 190 -15.87 3.15 4.15
C LYS A 190 -14.36 3.11 4.03
N VAL A 191 -13.74 4.27 4.20
CA VAL A 191 -12.29 4.40 4.07
C VAL A 191 -11.66 4.79 5.40
N LEU A 192 -10.61 4.08 5.78
CA LEU A 192 -9.66 4.50 6.80
C LEU A 192 -8.48 5.15 6.09
N ILE A 193 -8.24 6.42 6.38
CA ILE A 193 -7.06 7.15 5.89
C ILE A 193 -5.95 7.03 6.92
N ASP A 194 -4.81 6.50 6.48
CA ASP A 194 -3.62 6.33 7.30
C ASP A 194 -2.53 7.30 6.87
N PHE A 195 -2.41 8.42 7.58
CA PHE A 195 -1.37 9.41 7.35
C PHE A 195 -0.02 8.94 7.88
N HIS A 196 0.98 8.82 7.02
CA HIS A 196 2.34 8.47 7.44
C HIS A 196 3.15 9.67 7.93
N TYR A 197 2.77 10.89 7.54
CA TYR A 197 3.54 12.12 7.77
C TYR A 197 5.01 11.96 7.41
N SER A 198 5.23 11.37 6.26
CA SER A 198 6.50 11.08 5.63
C SER A 198 6.27 10.97 4.11
N ASP A 199 7.32 11.12 3.31
CA ASP A 199 7.23 10.96 1.85
C ASP A 199 7.28 9.50 1.39
N PHE A 200 7.46 8.58 2.34
CA PHE A 200 7.56 7.15 2.09
C PHE A 200 7.08 6.38 3.33
N TRP A 201 7.32 5.08 3.38
CA TRP A 201 6.98 4.24 4.52
C TRP A 201 7.48 4.82 5.84
N ALA A 202 6.56 5.05 6.77
CA ALA A 202 6.85 5.28 8.18
C ALA A 202 6.70 3.96 8.94
N ASP A 203 7.71 3.61 9.73
CA ASP A 203 7.73 2.43 10.61
C ASP A 203 8.47 2.79 11.92
N PRO A 204 8.49 1.92 12.96
CA PRO A 204 9.09 2.25 14.24
C PRO A 204 10.59 2.62 14.17
N LYS A 205 11.26 2.35 13.06
CA LYS A 205 12.68 2.68 12.84
C LYS A 205 12.88 3.79 11.80
N LYS A 206 11.82 4.19 11.11
CA LYS A 206 11.88 5.13 9.99
C LYS A 206 10.71 6.11 10.05
N GLN A 207 10.78 7.02 10.98
CA GLN A 207 9.85 8.15 11.10
C GLN A 207 10.50 9.41 10.48
N ARG A 208 10.75 9.36 9.16
CA ARG A 208 11.42 10.44 8.45
C ARG A 208 10.50 11.64 8.31
N VAL A 209 11.07 12.82 8.54
CA VAL A 209 10.37 14.06 8.25
C VAL A 209 10.11 14.17 6.73
N PRO A 210 8.92 14.65 6.30
CA PRO A 210 8.71 15.02 4.91
C PRO A 210 9.74 16.04 4.44
N LYS A 211 10.26 15.89 3.23
CA LYS A 211 11.29 16.80 2.69
C LYS A 211 10.87 18.28 2.70
N GLN A 212 9.58 18.55 2.53
CA GLN A 212 9.02 19.90 2.60
C GLN A 212 9.06 20.49 4.03
N TRP A 213 9.18 19.65 5.05
CA TRP A 213 9.21 20.06 6.46
C TRP A 213 10.62 20.00 7.06
N GLU A 214 11.64 19.70 6.27
CA GLU A 214 13.03 19.71 6.71
C GLU A 214 13.44 21.10 7.19
N GLY A 215 14.08 21.17 8.36
CA GLY A 215 14.50 22.43 8.98
C GLY A 215 13.42 23.22 9.70
N MET A 216 12.15 22.82 9.67
CA MET A 216 11.09 23.43 10.44
C MET A 216 11.25 23.18 11.93
N SER A 217 10.89 24.19 12.75
CA SER A 217 10.71 24.03 14.18
C SER A 217 9.53 23.11 14.49
N LEU A 218 9.42 22.65 15.74
CA LEU A 218 8.31 21.80 16.16
C LEU A 218 6.94 22.49 16.00
N GLU A 219 6.85 23.79 16.26
CA GLU A 219 5.64 24.59 16.08
C GLU A 219 5.24 24.67 14.58
N GLU A 220 6.21 24.93 13.70
CA GLU A 220 5.98 24.96 12.25
C GLU A 220 5.56 23.58 11.72
N LYS A 221 6.19 22.48 12.18
CA LYS A 221 5.78 21.12 11.83
C LYS A 221 4.37 20.80 12.31
N THR A 222 3.99 21.24 13.52
CA THR A 222 2.64 21.04 14.06
C THR A 222 1.61 21.73 13.16
N SER A 223 1.88 22.95 12.74
CA SER A 223 1.01 23.69 11.81
C SER A 223 0.94 23.00 10.44
N ALA A 224 2.08 22.62 9.87
CA ALA A 224 2.16 21.94 8.59
C ALA A 224 1.45 20.58 8.58
N LEU A 225 1.54 19.82 9.68
CA LEU A 225 0.85 18.56 9.86
C LEU A 225 -0.68 18.76 9.90
N SER A 226 -1.14 19.75 10.65
CA SER A 226 -2.56 20.08 10.75
C SER A 226 -3.12 20.51 9.39
N GLU A 227 -2.44 21.42 8.70
CA GLU A 227 -2.79 21.92 7.38
C GLU A 227 -2.85 20.78 6.35
N PHE A 228 -1.79 19.97 6.27
CA PHE A 228 -1.76 18.81 5.36
C PHE A 228 -2.90 17.84 5.63
N THR A 229 -3.22 17.57 6.90
CA THR A 229 -4.31 16.67 7.28
C THR A 229 -5.65 17.23 6.85
N GLU A 230 -5.91 18.52 7.15
CA GLU A 230 -7.15 19.21 6.81
C GLU A 230 -7.36 19.29 5.28
N GLU A 231 -6.36 19.73 4.55
CA GLU A 231 -6.41 19.83 3.08
C GLU A 231 -6.62 18.46 2.43
N SER A 232 -5.93 17.43 2.93
CA SER A 232 -6.08 16.06 2.44
C SER A 232 -7.49 15.53 2.68
N LEU A 233 -8.02 15.69 3.89
CA LEU A 233 -9.39 15.26 4.20
C LEU A 233 -10.43 16.01 3.38
N ASN A 234 -10.28 17.32 3.19
CA ASN A 234 -11.17 18.11 2.35
C ASN A 234 -11.13 17.62 0.90
N THR A 235 -9.94 17.35 0.35
CA THR A 235 -9.78 16.79 -0.99
C THR A 235 -10.50 15.45 -1.15
N LEU A 236 -10.38 14.56 -0.16
CA LEU A 236 -11.05 13.26 -0.17
C LEU A 236 -12.57 13.39 -0.08
N LEU A 237 -13.07 14.25 0.82
CA LEU A 237 -14.50 14.51 0.97
C LEU A 237 -15.10 15.14 -0.28
N ASP A 238 -14.43 16.11 -0.89
CA ASP A 238 -14.84 16.77 -2.13
C ASP A 238 -14.88 15.79 -3.32
N ALA A 239 -13.98 14.78 -3.31
CA ALA A 239 -14.01 13.67 -4.26
C ALA A 239 -15.14 12.66 -4.00
N GLY A 240 -15.88 12.79 -2.92
CA GLY A 240 -17.01 11.91 -2.55
C GLY A 240 -16.56 10.61 -1.87
N VAL A 241 -15.42 10.62 -1.17
CA VAL A 241 -14.95 9.48 -0.37
C VAL A 241 -15.68 9.43 0.97
N ASP A 242 -16.25 8.28 1.33
CA ASP A 242 -16.84 8.03 2.67
C ASP A 242 -15.73 7.74 3.69
N VAL A 243 -15.07 8.78 4.19
CA VAL A 243 -14.04 8.67 5.21
C VAL A 243 -14.68 8.30 6.54
N GLY A 244 -14.46 7.06 6.98
CA GLY A 244 -15.02 6.53 8.23
C GLY A 244 -14.06 6.54 9.41
N MET A 245 -12.75 6.54 9.16
CA MET A 245 -11.69 6.60 10.17
C MET A 245 -10.48 7.37 9.66
N VAL A 246 -9.73 7.95 10.60
CA VAL A 246 -8.44 8.58 10.33
C VAL A 246 -7.42 8.01 11.32
N GLN A 247 -6.28 7.56 10.81
CA GLN A 247 -5.12 7.17 11.58
C GLN A 247 -4.10 8.30 11.51
N VAL A 248 -3.80 8.90 12.64
CA VAL A 248 -2.86 10.02 12.78
C VAL A 248 -1.47 9.45 13.06
N GLY A 249 -0.70 9.27 12.00
CA GLY A 249 0.62 8.64 12.02
C GLY A 249 0.57 7.10 11.95
N ASN A 250 1.54 6.51 11.25
CA ASN A 250 1.72 5.07 11.17
C ASN A 250 2.86 4.61 12.07
N GLU A 251 2.58 3.61 12.91
CA GLU A 251 3.58 2.96 13.79
C GLU A 251 4.43 3.95 14.60
N ILE A 252 3.80 4.94 15.20
CA ILE A 252 4.43 6.09 15.89
C ILE A 252 5.08 5.76 17.24
N ASN A 253 5.31 4.49 17.53
CA ASN A 253 5.86 4.01 18.81
C ASN A 253 7.19 4.68 19.20
N ASN A 254 8.00 5.06 18.21
CA ASN A 254 9.33 5.61 18.41
C ASN A 254 9.50 7.00 17.78
N GLY A 255 8.42 7.63 17.33
CA GLY A 255 8.48 8.97 16.74
C GLY A 255 7.40 9.21 15.70
N MET A 256 7.35 10.43 15.17
CA MET A 256 6.48 10.85 14.06
C MET A 256 7.07 12.08 13.38
N ALA A 257 7.04 12.14 12.06
CA ALA A 257 7.51 13.28 11.25
C ALA A 257 8.92 13.77 11.64
N GLY A 258 9.83 12.83 11.93
CA GLY A 258 11.21 13.12 12.35
C GLY A 258 11.39 13.43 13.82
N GLU A 259 10.33 13.63 14.59
CA GLU A 259 10.40 13.82 16.04
C GLU A 259 10.45 12.48 16.76
N THR A 260 11.40 12.32 17.69
CA THR A 260 11.60 11.07 18.47
C THR A 260 11.44 11.28 19.97
N ASP A 261 11.31 12.52 20.43
CA ASP A 261 10.95 12.84 21.80
C ASP A 261 9.45 12.69 22.00
N GLU A 262 9.03 11.96 23.03
CA GLU A 262 7.62 11.66 23.28
C GLU A 262 6.78 12.93 23.48
N ALA A 263 7.30 13.95 24.15
CA ALA A 263 6.60 15.21 24.35
C ALA A 263 6.40 15.98 23.04
N ASN A 264 7.39 15.90 22.13
CA ASN A 264 7.30 16.49 20.80
C ASN A 264 6.26 15.77 19.95
N VAL A 265 6.23 14.43 20.00
CA VAL A 265 5.22 13.62 19.27
C VAL A 265 3.80 13.95 19.76
N TYR A 266 3.60 14.10 21.07
CA TYR A 266 2.32 14.55 21.60
C TYR A 266 1.94 15.97 21.16
N GLN A 267 2.91 16.85 20.98
CA GLN A 267 2.65 18.20 20.49
C GLN A 267 2.26 18.22 19.02
N LEU A 268 2.80 17.32 18.20
CA LEU A 268 2.40 17.16 16.79
C LEU A 268 0.94 16.69 16.64
N CYS A 269 0.41 16.01 17.64
CA CYS A 269 -0.97 15.54 17.66
C CYS A 269 -1.73 16.20 18.83
N PRO A 270 -1.96 17.52 18.82
CA PRO A 270 -2.74 18.13 19.86
C PRO A 270 -4.13 17.50 19.88
N ALA A 271 -4.56 17.03 21.05
CA ALA A 271 -5.93 16.59 21.24
C ALA A 271 -6.83 17.74 20.80
N GLN A 272 -7.61 17.55 19.77
CA GLN A 272 -8.60 18.52 19.37
C GLN A 272 -9.62 18.62 20.52
N SER A 273 -9.54 19.72 21.24
CA SER A 273 -10.47 20.07 22.32
C SER A 273 -11.84 20.46 21.76
#